data_705ed74bc8fcccccce33d8b2a6688574
#
_entry.id   705ed74bc8fcccccce33d8b2a6688574
#
_cell.length_a   1.000
_cell.length_b   1.000
_cell.length_c   1.000
_cell.angle_alpha   90.00
_cell.angle_beta   90.00
_cell.angle_gamma   90.00
#
_symmetry.space_group_name_H-M   'P 1'
#
loop_
_entity.id
_entity.type
_entity.pdbx_description
1 polymer ?
#
loop_
_entity_poly.entity_id
_entity_poly.type
_entity_poly.pdbx_seq_one_letter_code
_entity_poly.pdbx_strand_id
1 'polypeptide(L)'
;MIEQEDPSRDRLKQHFAQRVINQARQVLEVWQRLQRSEWNDAGMGELREATQLLQRYAERFDQAEHSQLALEIDSCLQLVTDNRGRLNSELISQLNQLLQRLSRTGLRHGDRFEQTVLPPLRKPVYLALQHLERAEQLVQRLEFFGMNAIALDSANAFRNAMLERHPAAILMEVD
;
A
#
# COMPACT_ATOMS: atom_id res chain seq x y z
N MET A 1 3.27 -35.13 13.85
CA MET A 1 4.10 -34.37 12.88
C MET A 1 4.00 -32.92 13.28
N ILE A 2 5.05 -32.36 13.81
CA ILE A 2 5.14 -30.94 14.14
C ILE A 2 5.47 -30.26 12.80
N GLU A 3 4.51 -29.55 12.21
CA GLU A 3 4.77 -28.66 11.08
C GLU A 3 5.80 -27.63 11.58
N GLN A 4 7.03 -27.76 11.15
CA GLN A 4 8.03 -26.71 11.30
C GLN A 4 7.53 -25.53 10.45
N GLU A 5 6.92 -24.54 11.11
CA GLU A 5 6.60 -23.27 10.48
C GLU A 5 7.92 -22.66 9.97
N ASP A 6 8.01 -22.49 8.66
CA ASP A 6 9.17 -21.93 7.99
C ASP A 6 9.32 -20.45 8.41
N PRO A 7 10.40 -20.09 9.13
CA PRO A 7 10.60 -18.72 9.62
C PRO A 7 10.65 -17.68 8.49
N SER A 8 10.91 -18.09 7.25
CA SER A 8 10.88 -17.24 6.08
C SER A 8 9.45 -16.87 5.70
N ARG A 9 8.52 -17.79 5.88
CA ARG A 9 7.09 -17.60 5.57
C ARG A 9 6.44 -16.64 6.57
N ASP A 10 6.81 -16.71 7.83
CA ASP A 10 6.30 -15.82 8.86
C ASP A 10 6.83 -14.39 8.71
N ARG A 11 8.09 -14.22 8.36
CA ARG A 11 8.66 -12.92 8.02
C ARG A 11 7.97 -12.27 6.83
N LEU A 12 7.61 -13.08 5.83
CA LEU A 12 6.90 -12.59 4.65
C LEU A 12 5.47 -12.15 4.99
N LYS A 13 4.74 -12.93 5.79
CA LYS A 13 3.40 -12.57 6.29
C LYS A 13 3.44 -11.27 7.09
N GLN A 14 4.39 -11.14 8.02
CA GLN A 14 4.60 -9.92 8.81
C GLN A 14 4.87 -8.72 7.94
N HIS A 15 5.69 -8.89 6.91
CA HIS A 15 6.00 -7.83 5.97
C HIS A 15 4.77 -7.36 5.20
N PHE A 16 3.92 -8.27 4.77
CA PHE A 16 2.68 -7.94 4.07
C PHE A 16 1.66 -7.28 5.00
N ALA A 17 1.54 -7.75 6.24
CA ALA A 17 0.70 -7.10 7.24
C ALA A 17 1.13 -5.64 7.49
N GLN A 18 2.44 -5.38 7.60
CA GLN A 18 2.95 -4.01 7.76
C GLN A 18 2.59 -3.09 6.58
N ARG A 19 2.51 -3.63 5.36
CA ARG A 19 2.08 -2.86 4.19
C ARG A 19 0.63 -2.46 4.24
N VAL A 20 -0.24 -3.37 4.67
CA VAL A 20 -1.66 -3.08 4.86
C VAL A 20 -1.83 -2.00 5.94
N ILE A 21 -1.08 -2.09 7.04
CA ILE A 21 -1.08 -1.08 8.10
C ILE A 21 -0.61 0.29 7.58
N ASN A 22 0.46 0.34 6.79
CA ASN A 22 0.94 1.58 6.19
C ASN A 22 -0.10 2.19 5.26
N GLN A 23 -0.81 1.37 4.50
CA GLN A 23 -1.89 1.82 3.63
C GLN A 23 -3.10 2.33 4.43
N ALA A 24 -3.46 1.64 5.52
CA ALA A 24 -4.49 2.12 6.45
C ALA A 24 -4.11 3.47 7.06
N ARG A 25 -2.85 3.67 7.40
CA ARG A 25 -2.32 4.95 7.89
C ARG A 25 -2.47 6.06 6.87
N GLN A 26 -2.21 5.80 5.60
CA GLN A 26 -2.43 6.77 4.51
C GLN A 26 -3.91 7.19 4.39
N VAL A 27 -4.84 6.25 4.50
CA VAL A 27 -6.29 6.59 4.52
C VAL A 27 -6.60 7.55 5.68
N LEU A 28 -6.07 7.28 6.87
CA LEU A 28 -6.29 8.14 8.04
C LEU A 28 -5.66 9.52 7.89
N GLU A 29 -4.48 9.63 7.28
CA GLU A 29 -3.81 10.91 7.01
C GLU A 29 -4.59 11.77 6.00
N VAL A 30 -5.09 11.17 4.92
CA VAL A 30 -5.95 11.85 3.95
C VAL A 30 -7.23 12.35 4.63
N TRP A 31 -7.85 11.50 5.45
CA TRP A 31 -9.04 11.88 6.23
C TRP A 31 -8.78 13.05 7.17
N GLN A 32 -7.71 13.02 7.96
CA GLN A 32 -7.35 14.11 8.87
C GLN A 32 -7.09 15.42 8.13
N ARG A 33 -6.47 15.36 6.97
CA ARG A 33 -6.25 16.52 6.10
C ARG A 33 -7.57 17.07 5.59
N LEU A 34 -8.47 16.21 5.15
CA LEU A 34 -9.81 16.59 4.67
C LEU A 34 -10.66 17.23 5.78
N GLN A 35 -10.55 16.77 7.02
CA GLN A 35 -11.26 17.37 8.16
C GLN A 35 -10.75 18.79 8.52
N ARG A 36 -9.49 19.10 8.22
CA ARG A 36 -8.87 20.42 8.49
C ARG A 36 -9.05 21.42 7.35
N SER A 37 -9.39 20.95 6.18
CA SER A 37 -9.63 21.76 4.99
C SER A 37 -11.13 21.83 4.69
N GLU A 38 -11.51 22.73 3.79
CA GLU A 38 -12.85 22.66 3.21
C GLU A 38 -13.04 21.38 2.40
N TRP A 39 -14.16 20.73 2.59
CA TRP A 39 -14.52 19.54 1.82
C TRP A 39 -14.63 19.87 0.33
N ASN A 40 -13.85 19.18 -0.47
CA ASN A 40 -13.85 19.36 -1.91
C ASN A 40 -13.80 17.99 -2.62
N ASP A 41 -14.21 17.99 -3.88
CA ASP A 41 -14.29 16.78 -4.69
C ASP A 41 -12.91 16.11 -4.88
N ALA A 42 -11.83 16.91 -4.94
CA ALA A 42 -10.48 16.39 -5.09
C ALA A 42 -10.03 15.60 -3.84
N GLY A 43 -10.27 16.15 -2.65
CA GLY A 43 -9.94 15.47 -1.39
C GLY A 43 -10.78 14.22 -1.17
N MET A 44 -12.06 14.24 -1.58
CA MET A 44 -12.92 13.06 -1.54
C MET A 44 -12.45 12.00 -2.53
N GLY A 45 -12.00 12.38 -3.71
CA GLY A 45 -11.38 11.49 -4.68
C GLY A 45 -10.12 10.84 -4.15
N GLU A 46 -9.24 11.61 -3.54
CA GLU A 46 -8.00 11.13 -2.91
C GLU A 46 -8.29 10.12 -1.78
N LEU A 47 -9.28 10.41 -0.92
CA LEU A 47 -9.69 9.49 0.14
C LEU A 47 -10.22 8.17 -0.43
N ARG A 48 -11.02 8.25 -1.50
CA ARG A 48 -11.54 7.06 -2.17
C ARG A 48 -10.45 6.22 -2.80
N GLU A 49 -9.51 6.83 -3.50
CA GLU A 49 -8.36 6.14 -4.10
C GLU A 49 -7.51 5.43 -3.03
N ALA A 50 -7.20 6.12 -1.93
CA ALA A 50 -6.46 5.55 -0.81
C ALA A 50 -7.20 4.35 -0.19
N THR A 51 -8.53 4.45 -0.05
CA THR A 51 -9.38 3.38 0.49
C THR A 51 -9.43 2.16 -0.44
N GLN A 52 -9.58 2.37 -1.74
CA GLN A 52 -9.57 1.29 -2.73
C GLN A 52 -8.20 0.60 -2.82
N LEU A 53 -7.13 1.36 -2.63
CA LEU A 53 -5.79 0.80 -2.56
C LEU A 53 -5.63 -0.07 -1.29
N LEU A 54 -6.11 0.41 -0.14
CA LEU A 54 -6.16 -0.37 1.10
C LEU A 54 -6.91 -1.69 0.91
N GLN A 55 -8.09 -1.65 0.28
CA GLN A 55 -8.87 -2.86 0.00
C GLN A 55 -8.07 -3.88 -0.80
N ARG A 56 -7.48 -3.46 -1.92
CA ARG A 56 -6.67 -4.34 -2.78
C ARG A 56 -5.48 -4.97 -2.05
N TYR A 57 -4.80 -4.20 -1.20
CA TYR A 57 -3.71 -4.73 -0.38
C TYR A 57 -4.21 -5.71 0.68
N ALA A 58 -5.31 -5.36 1.36
CA ALA A 58 -5.89 -6.20 2.40
C ALA A 58 -6.39 -7.55 1.85
N GLU A 59 -7.05 -7.54 0.70
CA GLU A 59 -7.47 -8.76 -0.01
C GLU A 59 -6.27 -9.59 -0.45
N ARG A 60 -5.25 -8.95 -1.02
CA ARG A 60 -4.06 -9.64 -1.52
C ARG A 60 -3.27 -10.34 -0.42
N PHE A 61 -3.25 -9.76 0.78
CA PHE A 61 -2.47 -10.25 1.90
C PHE A 61 -3.31 -10.89 3.01
N ASP A 62 -4.54 -11.28 2.68
CA ASP A 62 -5.45 -12.02 3.56
C ASP A 62 -5.73 -11.31 4.90
N GLN A 63 -5.87 -9.98 4.84
CA GLN A 63 -6.21 -9.13 5.99
C GLN A 63 -7.70 -8.81 5.98
N ALA A 64 -8.53 -9.79 6.35
CA ALA A 64 -9.98 -9.74 6.21
C ALA A 64 -10.63 -8.53 6.91
N GLU A 65 -10.16 -8.15 8.11
CA GLU A 65 -10.71 -7.03 8.86
C GLU A 65 -10.46 -5.69 8.15
N HIS A 66 -9.25 -5.48 7.62
CA HIS A 66 -8.93 -4.27 6.86
C HIS A 66 -9.67 -4.22 5.51
N SER A 67 -9.82 -5.36 4.85
CA SER A 67 -10.59 -5.46 3.60
C SER A 67 -12.05 -5.10 3.82
N GLN A 68 -12.68 -5.63 4.87
CA GLN A 68 -14.06 -5.32 5.23
C GLN A 68 -14.26 -3.84 5.55
N LEU A 69 -13.36 -3.26 6.37
CA LEU A 69 -13.41 -1.84 6.71
C LEU A 69 -13.23 -0.94 5.49
N ALA A 70 -12.32 -1.29 4.59
CA ALA A 70 -12.12 -0.54 3.36
C ALA A 70 -13.36 -0.57 2.45
N LEU A 71 -14.03 -1.72 2.34
CA LEU A 71 -15.30 -1.84 1.61
C LEU A 71 -16.40 -0.98 2.22
N GLU A 72 -16.55 -1.00 3.53
CA GLU A 72 -17.57 -0.19 4.23
C GLU A 72 -17.30 1.32 4.05
N ILE A 73 -16.02 1.74 4.13
CA ILE A 73 -15.61 3.13 3.88
C ILE A 73 -15.89 3.53 2.43
N ASP A 74 -15.49 2.73 1.44
CA ASP A 74 -15.74 3.04 0.01
C ASP A 74 -17.23 3.14 -0.29
N SER A 75 -18.04 2.25 0.27
CA SER A 75 -19.50 2.28 0.14
C SER A 75 -20.10 3.57 0.72
N CYS A 76 -19.62 4.01 1.88
CA CYS A 76 -20.03 5.26 2.49
C CYS A 76 -19.64 6.47 1.62
N LEU A 77 -18.43 6.46 1.06
CA LEU A 77 -17.93 7.50 0.15
C LEU A 77 -18.72 7.57 -1.15
N GLN A 78 -19.18 6.43 -1.69
CA GLN A 78 -20.05 6.38 -2.86
C GLN A 78 -21.38 7.08 -2.60
N LEU A 79 -22.00 6.84 -1.45
CA LEU A 79 -23.27 7.47 -1.08
C LEU A 79 -23.14 8.99 -0.98
N VAL A 80 -22.01 9.48 -0.49
CA VAL A 80 -21.70 10.92 -0.44
C VAL A 80 -21.61 11.51 -1.86
N THR A 81 -20.97 10.79 -2.77
CA THR A 81 -20.79 11.24 -4.17
C THR A 81 -22.12 11.23 -4.94
N ASP A 82 -22.94 10.21 -4.75
CA ASP A 82 -24.22 10.05 -5.43
C ASP A 82 -25.27 11.09 -4.99
N ASN A 83 -25.18 11.59 -3.77
CA ASN A 83 -26.07 12.63 -3.23
C ASN A 83 -25.71 14.06 -3.69
N ARG A 84 -25.04 14.23 -4.82
CA ARG A 84 -24.65 15.52 -5.42
C ARG A 84 -23.79 16.40 -4.49
N GLY A 85 -22.86 15.78 -3.76
CA GLY A 85 -21.91 16.48 -2.92
C GLY A 85 -22.49 17.13 -1.66
N ARG A 86 -23.76 16.89 -1.33
CA ARG A 86 -24.32 17.28 -0.03
C ARG A 86 -23.94 16.25 1.01
N LEU A 87 -22.96 16.58 1.81
CA LEU A 87 -22.57 15.79 2.96
C LEU A 87 -23.68 15.80 4.00
N ASN A 88 -24.36 14.68 4.14
CA ASN A 88 -25.29 14.47 5.23
C ASN A 88 -24.49 14.25 6.52
N SER A 89 -24.86 14.91 7.61
CA SER A 89 -24.23 14.77 8.93
C SER A 89 -24.20 13.32 9.42
N GLU A 90 -25.18 12.52 9.03
CA GLU A 90 -25.24 11.09 9.34
C GLU A 90 -24.15 10.29 8.61
N LEU A 91 -23.92 10.56 7.32
CA LEU A 91 -22.86 9.93 6.55
C LEU A 91 -21.46 10.31 7.08
N ILE A 92 -21.27 11.55 7.49
CA ILE A 92 -20.01 11.99 8.13
C ILE A 92 -19.81 11.25 9.45
N SER A 93 -20.86 11.08 10.24
CA SER A 93 -20.78 10.33 11.50
C SER A 93 -20.43 8.86 11.28
N GLN A 94 -21.06 8.21 10.31
CA GLN A 94 -20.76 6.84 9.93
C GLN A 94 -19.29 6.70 9.45
N LEU A 95 -18.86 7.61 8.58
CA LEU A 95 -17.50 7.63 8.06
C LEU A 95 -16.47 7.81 9.20
N ASN A 96 -16.74 8.72 10.13
CA ASN A 96 -15.92 8.91 11.32
C ASN A 96 -15.81 7.63 12.17
N GLN A 97 -16.91 6.91 12.38
CA GLN A 97 -16.90 5.66 13.14
C GLN A 97 -16.07 4.58 12.44
N LEU A 98 -16.20 4.44 11.12
CA LEU A 98 -15.43 3.48 10.33
C LEU A 98 -13.94 3.79 10.37
N LEU A 99 -13.57 5.06 10.23
CA LEU A 99 -12.17 5.49 10.30
C LEU A 99 -11.57 5.37 11.70
N GLN A 100 -12.37 5.56 12.76
CA GLN A 100 -11.93 5.24 14.12
C GLN A 100 -11.71 3.74 14.32
N ARG A 101 -12.57 2.89 13.75
CA ARG A 101 -12.35 1.43 13.77
C ARG A 101 -11.05 1.08 13.04
N LEU A 102 -10.84 1.64 11.86
CA LEU A 102 -9.61 1.45 11.07
C LEU A 102 -8.36 1.87 11.87
N SER A 103 -8.40 3.02 12.53
CA SER A 103 -7.31 3.49 13.38
C SER A 103 -6.96 2.49 14.50
N ARG A 104 -7.98 1.95 15.17
CA ARG A 104 -7.77 0.97 16.26
C ARG A 104 -7.21 -0.35 15.74
N THR A 105 -7.65 -0.80 14.59
CA THR A 105 -7.15 -2.03 13.95
C THR A 105 -5.70 -1.86 13.52
N GLY A 106 -5.35 -0.73 12.91
CA GLY A 106 -3.98 -0.41 12.53
C GLY A 106 -3.03 -0.32 13.73
N LEU A 107 -3.43 0.33 14.81
CA LEU A 107 -2.60 0.48 16.02
C LEU A 107 -2.34 -0.85 16.73
N ARG A 108 -3.34 -1.73 16.85
CA ARG A 108 -3.17 -3.03 17.51
C ARG A 108 -2.13 -3.91 16.84
N HIS A 109 -1.99 -3.81 15.52
CA HIS A 109 -0.98 -4.54 14.78
C HIS A 109 0.37 -3.80 14.77
N GLY A 110 0.36 -2.47 14.80
CA GLY A 110 1.55 -1.63 14.85
C GLY A 110 2.37 -1.84 16.12
N ASP A 111 1.72 -1.87 17.29
CA ASP A 111 2.38 -2.05 18.58
C ASP A 111 3.13 -3.39 18.72
N ARG A 112 2.72 -4.41 17.98
CA ARG A 112 3.43 -5.69 17.92
C ARG A 112 4.65 -5.67 17.01
N PHE A 113 4.72 -4.72 16.06
CA PHE A 113 5.76 -4.66 15.03
C PHE A 113 6.79 -3.55 15.25
N GLU A 114 6.55 -2.60 16.17
CA GLU A 114 7.52 -1.53 16.47
C GLU A 114 8.84 -2.05 17.06
N GLN A 115 8.86 -3.28 17.54
CA GLN A 115 10.09 -3.93 17.99
C GLN A 115 10.89 -4.63 16.89
N THR A 116 10.34 -4.72 15.70
CA THR A 116 11.08 -5.27 14.57
C THR A 116 11.80 -4.12 13.87
N VAL A 117 13.09 -4.00 14.11
CA VAL A 117 14.00 -3.12 13.37
C VAL A 117 13.60 -3.11 11.90
N LEU A 118 13.23 -1.93 11.37
CA LEU A 118 12.97 -1.74 9.94
C LEU A 118 14.09 -2.45 9.18
N PRO A 119 13.78 -3.40 8.30
CA PRO A 119 14.82 -4.03 7.52
C PRO A 119 15.62 -2.95 6.81
N PRO A 120 16.94 -3.04 6.78
CA PRO A 120 17.79 -2.06 6.13
C PRO A 120 17.28 -1.82 4.72
N LEU A 121 17.34 -0.58 4.26
CA LEU A 121 16.92 -0.12 2.93
C LEU A 121 17.05 -1.25 1.92
N ARG A 122 15.91 -1.75 1.43
CA ARG A 122 15.87 -2.92 0.57
C ARG A 122 16.77 -2.73 -0.62
N LYS A 123 17.57 -3.72 -0.88
CA LYS A 123 18.37 -3.76 -2.09
C LYS A 123 17.42 -3.66 -3.29
N PRO A 124 17.71 -2.81 -4.26
CA PRO A 124 16.85 -2.63 -5.43
C PRO A 124 16.81 -3.90 -6.30
N VAL A 125 15.74 -4.04 -7.05
CA VAL A 125 15.64 -4.98 -8.17
C VAL A 125 15.84 -4.16 -9.44
N TYR A 126 16.87 -4.48 -10.21
CA TYR A 126 17.13 -3.81 -11.47
C TYR A 126 16.47 -4.54 -12.64
N LEU A 127 15.80 -3.78 -13.51
CA LEU A 127 15.13 -4.27 -14.69
C LEU A 127 15.84 -3.70 -15.91
N ALA A 128 16.47 -4.56 -16.69
CA ALA A 128 17.09 -4.23 -17.97
C ALA A 128 16.30 -4.93 -19.09
N LEU A 129 15.20 -4.31 -19.51
CA LEU A 129 14.31 -4.83 -20.54
C LEU A 129 14.40 -3.96 -21.80
N GLN A 130 14.24 -4.58 -22.96
CA GLN A 130 14.28 -3.87 -24.24
C GLN A 130 13.09 -2.93 -24.45
N HIS A 131 11.94 -3.28 -23.86
CA HIS A 131 10.70 -2.51 -23.95
C HIS A 131 10.42 -1.72 -22.68
N LEU A 132 10.54 -0.40 -22.74
CA LEU A 132 10.34 0.50 -21.61
C LEU A 132 8.94 0.34 -20.97
N GLU A 133 7.90 0.21 -21.79
CA GLU A 133 6.53 0.01 -21.28
C GLU A 133 6.38 -1.27 -20.43
N ARG A 134 7.03 -2.35 -20.82
CA ARG A 134 7.06 -3.60 -20.04
C ARG A 134 7.84 -3.43 -18.75
N ALA A 135 8.94 -2.69 -18.80
CA ALA A 135 9.74 -2.39 -17.62
C ALA A 135 8.93 -1.59 -16.61
N GLU A 136 8.22 -0.55 -17.04
CA GLU A 136 7.37 0.27 -16.19
C GLU A 136 6.22 -0.54 -15.56
N GLN A 137 5.55 -1.40 -16.31
CA GLN A 137 4.51 -2.29 -15.78
C GLN A 137 5.07 -3.27 -14.74
N LEU A 138 6.27 -3.79 -14.95
CA LEU A 138 6.93 -4.66 -13.99
C LEU A 138 7.37 -3.90 -12.74
N VAL A 139 7.89 -2.67 -12.88
CA VAL A 139 8.20 -1.79 -11.75
C VAL A 139 6.95 -1.61 -10.88
N GLN A 140 5.83 -1.19 -11.47
CA GLN A 140 4.58 -1.01 -10.72
C GLN A 140 4.13 -2.28 -10.00
N ARG A 141 4.25 -3.44 -10.65
CA ARG A 141 3.92 -4.73 -10.01
C ARG A 141 4.86 -5.08 -8.86
N LEU A 142 6.16 -4.89 -9.05
CA LEU A 142 7.16 -5.17 -8.02
C LEU A 142 7.04 -4.19 -6.85
N GLU A 143 6.77 -2.93 -7.12
CA GLU A 143 6.47 -1.92 -6.09
C GLU A 143 5.20 -2.27 -5.32
N PHE A 144 4.16 -2.76 -6.00
CA PHE A 144 2.96 -3.28 -5.35
C PHE A 144 3.28 -4.40 -4.35
N PHE A 145 4.25 -5.26 -4.65
CA PHE A 145 4.75 -6.28 -3.73
C PHE A 145 5.81 -5.77 -2.75
N GLY A 146 6.18 -4.48 -2.79
CA GLY A 146 7.10 -3.82 -1.91
C GLY A 146 8.55 -3.99 -2.22
N MET A 147 8.82 -4.35 -3.38
CA MET A 147 10.16 -4.38 -3.88
C MET A 147 10.51 -2.98 -4.40
N ASN A 148 11.74 -2.55 -4.11
CA ASN A 148 12.26 -1.34 -4.75
C ASN A 148 12.75 -1.71 -6.13
N ALA A 149 11.94 -1.46 -7.17
CA ALA A 149 12.27 -1.83 -8.54
C ALA A 149 12.67 -0.59 -9.34
N ILE A 150 13.73 -0.70 -10.13
CA ILE A 150 14.28 0.39 -10.95
C ILE A 150 14.47 -0.12 -12.37
N ALA A 151 13.75 0.48 -13.31
CA ALA A 151 13.98 0.24 -14.74
C ALA A 151 15.21 1.02 -15.21
N LEU A 152 16.09 0.34 -15.94
CA LEU A 152 17.32 0.90 -16.49
C LEU A 152 17.27 0.78 -18.01
N ASP A 153 17.36 1.91 -18.68
CA ASP A 153 17.15 2.07 -20.12
C ASP A 153 18.43 1.88 -20.95
N SER A 154 19.59 1.83 -20.29
CA SER A 154 20.86 1.77 -20.98
C SER A 154 21.93 1.02 -20.19
N ALA A 155 22.92 0.51 -20.91
CA ALA A 155 24.06 -0.16 -20.30
C ALA A 155 24.87 0.77 -19.37
N ASN A 156 24.90 2.07 -19.67
CA ASN A 156 25.57 3.04 -18.80
C ASN A 156 24.78 3.30 -17.52
N ALA A 157 23.44 3.43 -17.62
CA ALA A 157 22.57 3.54 -16.45
C ALA A 157 22.72 2.30 -15.54
N PHE A 158 22.79 1.11 -16.13
CA PHE A 158 22.99 -0.14 -15.41
C PHE A 158 24.35 -0.17 -14.70
N ARG A 159 25.45 0.22 -15.36
CA ARG A 159 26.78 0.28 -14.73
C ARG A 159 26.79 1.25 -13.55
N ASN A 160 26.25 2.43 -13.74
CA ASN A 160 26.20 3.45 -12.68
C ASN A 160 25.38 2.97 -11.48
N ALA A 161 24.21 2.40 -11.73
CA ALA A 161 23.35 1.84 -10.68
C ALA A 161 24.06 0.71 -9.90
N MET A 162 24.79 -0.15 -10.58
CA MET A 162 25.59 -1.23 -9.94
C MET A 162 26.74 -0.70 -9.09
N LEU A 163 27.35 0.42 -9.47
CA LEU A 163 28.41 1.06 -8.69
C LEU A 163 27.87 1.75 -7.44
N GLU A 164 26.67 2.33 -7.53
CA GLU A 164 26.05 3.02 -6.41
C GLU A 164 25.45 2.03 -5.39
N ARG A 165 24.81 0.98 -5.87
CA ARG A 165 24.10 0.04 -5.00
C ARG A 165 23.98 -1.35 -5.61
N HIS A 166 24.44 -2.36 -4.85
CA HIS A 166 24.25 -3.75 -5.26
C HIS A 166 22.78 -4.17 -5.20
N PRO A 167 22.19 -4.72 -6.28
CA PRO A 167 20.82 -5.16 -6.30
C PRO A 167 20.59 -6.47 -5.52
N ALA A 168 19.32 -6.71 -5.16
CA ALA A 168 18.86 -8.00 -4.67
C ALA A 168 18.68 -9.01 -5.81
N ALA A 169 18.25 -8.50 -6.97
CA ALA A 169 18.04 -9.28 -8.19
C ALA A 169 18.17 -8.39 -9.42
N ILE A 170 18.49 -9.00 -10.52
CA ILE A 170 18.52 -8.38 -11.84
C ILE A 170 17.61 -9.19 -12.76
N LEU A 171 16.64 -8.52 -13.38
CA LEU A 171 15.77 -9.09 -14.40
C LEU A 171 16.22 -8.55 -15.76
N MET A 172 16.64 -9.44 -16.63
CA MET A 172 17.06 -9.11 -17.99
C MET A 172 16.21 -9.88 -18.99
N GLU A 173 15.87 -9.24 -20.10
CA GLU A 173 15.30 -9.92 -21.25
C GLU A 173 16.42 -10.64 -21.99
N VAL A 174 16.26 -11.94 -22.19
CA VAL A 174 17.21 -12.77 -22.96
C VAL A 174 16.52 -13.13 -24.25
N ASP A 175 17.17 -12.83 -25.39
CA ASP A 175 16.71 -13.21 -26.71
C ASP A 175 16.81 -14.73 -26.96
#